data_1a17867324606ad2feb2fd139ff3e196
#
_entry.id   1a17867324606ad2feb2fd139ff3e196
#
_cell.length_a   1.000
_cell.length_b   1.000
_cell.length_c   1.000
_cell.angle_alpha   90.00
_cell.angle_beta   90.00
_cell.angle_gamma   90.00
#
_symmetry.space_group_name_H-M   'P 1'
#
loop_
_entity.id
_entity.type
_entity.pdbx_description
1 polymer ?
#
loop_
_entity_poly.entity_id
_entity_poly.type
_entity_poly.pdbx_seq_one_letter_code
_entity_poly.pdbx_strand_id
1 'polypeptide(L)'
;MATLEIRDLHVSVETKEGPKPILRGVDLTIGSGETHAIMGPNGSGKSTLAYSLAGHPKYDVTAGTVTLDGEDVLAMSVDERAKAGLFLAMQYPVEVPGVSVTNFLRTAKTAIDGTAPPLRTWTKDVKAAMDLLRMDPEFATRNVNEGFSGGEKKRHEILQLELLKPKFAILDETDSGLDVDALRVVSEGVNRVRSGGEVGVLLITHYTRILRYITPDFVHVFVDGKVAEQGGPELAERLESEGYDRFLPTGTVTA
;
A
#
# COMPACT_ATOMS: atom_id res chain seq x y z
N MET A 1 -2.72 -18.00 -10.55
CA MET A 1 -2.20 -16.65 -10.23
C MET A 1 -3.25 -15.96 -9.40
N ALA A 2 -2.85 -15.32 -8.31
CA ALA A 2 -3.81 -14.60 -7.47
C ALA A 2 -4.30 -13.33 -8.18
N THR A 3 -5.55 -12.91 -7.92
CA THR A 3 -6.16 -11.73 -8.54
C THR A 3 -6.93 -10.95 -7.50
N LEU A 4 -6.65 -9.66 -7.41
CA LEU A 4 -7.46 -8.68 -6.67
C LEU A 4 -8.31 -7.93 -7.68
N GLU A 5 -9.64 -8.07 -7.56
CA GLU A 5 -10.59 -7.45 -8.47
C GLU A 5 -11.52 -6.49 -7.71
N ILE A 6 -11.63 -5.28 -8.23
CA ILE A 6 -12.49 -4.20 -7.72
C ILE A 6 -13.46 -3.84 -8.83
N ARG A 7 -14.76 -3.85 -8.56
CA ARG A 7 -15.81 -3.55 -9.53
C ARG A 7 -16.79 -2.53 -8.97
N ASP A 8 -16.94 -1.43 -9.69
CA ASP A 8 -17.90 -0.34 -9.40
C ASP A 8 -17.89 0.08 -7.92
N LEU A 9 -16.70 0.20 -7.31
CA LEU A 9 -16.56 0.46 -5.88
C LEU A 9 -16.92 1.90 -5.54
N HIS A 10 -17.94 2.06 -4.69
CA HIS A 10 -18.38 3.33 -4.12
C HIS A 10 -18.10 3.37 -2.63
N VAL A 11 -17.53 4.46 -2.16
CA VAL A 11 -17.18 4.64 -0.74
C VAL A 11 -17.54 6.04 -0.28
N SER A 12 -18.12 6.13 0.91
CA SER A 12 -18.39 7.40 1.59
C SER A 12 -17.64 7.51 2.91
N VAL A 13 -17.54 8.73 3.42
CA VAL A 13 -17.05 9.05 4.76
C VAL A 13 -18.09 9.86 5.49
N GLU A 14 -18.35 9.52 6.75
CA GLU A 14 -19.28 10.28 7.58
C GLU A 14 -18.68 11.64 7.93
N THR A 15 -19.45 12.71 7.72
CA THR A 15 -19.08 14.09 8.06
C THR A 15 -20.16 14.72 8.93
N LYS A 16 -19.87 15.91 9.48
CA LYS A 16 -20.89 16.66 10.26
C LYS A 16 -22.12 17.06 9.44
N GLU A 17 -21.99 17.08 8.12
CA GLU A 17 -23.05 17.44 7.16
C GLU A 17 -23.74 16.20 6.57
N GLY A 18 -23.36 15.00 7.03
CA GLY A 18 -23.81 13.70 6.54
C GLY A 18 -22.76 12.96 5.71
N PRO A 19 -23.14 11.80 5.13
CA PRO A 19 -22.24 10.98 4.34
C PRO A 19 -21.79 11.70 3.06
N LYS A 20 -20.47 11.81 2.90
CA LYS A 20 -19.83 12.42 1.72
C LYS A 20 -19.25 11.32 0.83
N PRO A 21 -19.70 11.16 -0.43
CA PRO A 21 -19.12 10.20 -1.35
C PRO A 21 -17.71 10.62 -1.76
N ILE A 22 -16.75 9.69 -1.65
CA ILE A 22 -15.35 9.87 -2.02
C ILE A 22 -14.99 9.03 -3.23
N LEU A 23 -15.29 7.71 -3.21
CA LEU A 23 -15.15 6.87 -4.40
C LEU A 23 -16.50 6.75 -5.10
N ARG A 24 -16.47 6.76 -6.43
CA ARG A 24 -17.65 6.96 -7.26
C ARG A 24 -17.71 5.97 -8.43
N GLY A 25 -17.43 4.69 -8.16
CA GLY A 25 -17.37 3.64 -9.17
C GLY A 25 -15.94 3.42 -9.63
N VAL A 26 -15.13 2.76 -8.81
CA VAL A 26 -13.74 2.40 -9.12
C VAL A 26 -13.72 0.97 -9.66
N ASP A 27 -13.17 0.82 -10.87
CA ASP A 27 -12.86 -0.47 -11.47
C ASP A 27 -11.35 -0.64 -11.56
N LEU A 28 -10.82 -1.74 -11.01
CA LEU A 28 -9.40 -2.05 -11.04
C LEU A 28 -9.20 -3.55 -10.87
N THR A 29 -8.32 -4.14 -11.68
CA THR A 29 -7.93 -5.54 -11.54
C THR A 29 -6.41 -5.61 -11.49
N ILE A 30 -5.87 -6.32 -10.49
CA ILE A 30 -4.43 -6.50 -10.28
C ILE A 30 -4.13 -7.98 -10.21
N GLY A 31 -3.25 -8.46 -11.09
CA GLY A 31 -2.73 -9.83 -11.04
C GLY A 31 -1.51 -9.96 -10.12
N SER A 32 -1.25 -11.18 -9.63
CA SER A 32 0.02 -11.45 -8.94
C SER A 32 1.21 -11.19 -9.86
N GLY A 33 2.24 -10.55 -9.31
CA GLY A 33 3.44 -10.13 -10.06
C GLY A 33 3.29 -8.80 -10.80
N GLU A 34 2.08 -8.26 -10.97
CA GLU A 34 1.86 -6.96 -11.58
C GLU A 34 2.10 -5.81 -10.60
N THR A 35 2.56 -4.69 -11.11
CA THR A 35 2.68 -3.43 -10.37
C THR A 35 1.82 -2.37 -11.03
N HIS A 36 0.82 -1.92 -10.30
CA HIS A 36 -0.09 -0.85 -10.70
C HIS A 36 0.24 0.41 -9.92
N ALA A 37 0.47 1.53 -10.60
CA ALA A 37 0.64 2.83 -9.97
C ALA A 37 -0.66 3.64 -10.07
N ILE A 38 -1.13 4.17 -8.95
CA ILE A 38 -2.23 5.14 -8.92
C ILE A 38 -1.64 6.52 -8.69
N MET A 39 -1.88 7.42 -9.62
CA MET A 39 -1.45 8.82 -9.59
C MET A 39 -2.66 9.75 -9.69
N GLY A 40 -2.60 10.92 -9.06
CA GLY A 40 -3.69 11.88 -9.12
C GLY A 40 -3.49 13.01 -8.12
N PRO A 41 -4.24 14.12 -8.24
CA PRO A 41 -4.12 15.26 -7.34
C PRO A 41 -4.51 14.90 -5.90
N ASN A 42 -4.10 15.76 -4.96
CA ASN A 42 -4.49 15.60 -3.56
C ASN A 42 -6.02 15.67 -3.42
N GLY A 43 -6.57 14.82 -2.54
CA GLY A 43 -8.02 14.76 -2.32
C GLY A 43 -8.80 14.00 -3.39
N SER A 44 -8.17 13.39 -4.40
CA SER A 44 -8.86 12.59 -5.43
C SER A 44 -9.46 11.26 -4.92
N GLY A 45 -9.08 10.80 -3.70
CA GLY A 45 -9.61 9.56 -3.10
C GLY A 45 -8.63 8.38 -3.09
N LYS A 46 -7.37 8.53 -3.48
CA LYS A 46 -6.36 7.46 -3.55
C LYS A 46 -6.18 6.72 -2.23
N SER A 47 -5.91 7.44 -1.13
CA SER A 47 -5.78 6.84 0.20
C SER A 47 -7.11 6.28 0.71
N THR A 48 -8.26 6.86 0.30
CA THR A 48 -9.57 6.28 0.60
C THR A 48 -9.70 4.89 -0.01
N LEU A 49 -9.25 4.70 -1.25
CA LEU A 49 -9.22 3.37 -1.88
C LEU A 49 -8.35 2.40 -1.05
N ALA A 50 -7.11 2.78 -0.72
CA ALA A 50 -6.21 1.95 0.08
C ALA A 50 -6.81 1.52 1.42
N TYR A 51 -7.33 2.48 2.17
CA TYR A 51 -7.92 2.21 3.49
C TYR A 51 -9.24 1.44 3.42
N SER A 52 -10.06 1.65 2.39
CA SER A 52 -11.30 0.87 2.19
C SER A 52 -10.99 -0.60 1.90
N LEU A 53 -9.98 -0.88 1.05
CA LEU A 53 -9.51 -2.24 0.78
C LEU A 53 -8.99 -2.93 2.05
N ALA A 54 -8.28 -2.18 2.91
CA ALA A 54 -7.79 -2.68 4.19
C ALA A 54 -8.89 -2.82 5.27
N GLY A 55 -10.10 -2.31 5.04
CA GLY A 55 -11.22 -2.42 5.98
C GLY A 55 -11.21 -1.38 7.10
N HIS A 56 -10.64 -0.20 6.85
CA HIS A 56 -10.59 0.86 7.87
C HIS A 56 -12.00 1.38 8.21
N PRO A 57 -12.41 1.40 9.51
CA PRO A 57 -13.80 1.65 9.92
C PRO A 57 -14.34 3.07 9.67
N LYS A 58 -13.48 4.01 9.25
CA LYS A 58 -13.88 5.37 8.86
C LYS A 58 -14.62 5.42 7.53
N TYR A 59 -14.44 4.40 6.69
CA TYR A 59 -14.89 4.41 5.30
C TYR A 59 -16.00 3.38 5.10
N ASP A 60 -17.17 3.83 4.63
CA ASP A 60 -18.33 2.99 4.38
C ASP A 60 -18.41 2.66 2.89
N VAL A 61 -18.33 1.37 2.58
CA VAL A 61 -18.57 0.89 1.21
C VAL A 61 -20.07 0.88 0.96
N THR A 62 -20.53 1.70 0.01
CA THR A 62 -21.95 1.91 -0.27
C THR A 62 -22.43 1.11 -1.48
N ALA A 63 -21.55 0.72 -2.38
CA ALA A 63 -21.84 -0.16 -3.53
C ALA A 63 -20.55 -0.74 -4.12
N GLY A 64 -20.70 -1.72 -5.01
CA GLY A 64 -19.60 -2.39 -5.69
C GLY A 64 -19.14 -3.65 -4.98
N THR A 65 -18.12 -4.29 -5.54
CA THR A 65 -17.54 -5.54 -5.02
C THR A 65 -16.02 -5.46 -5.01
N VAL A 66 -15.41 -6.15 -4.05
CA VAL A 66 -13.96 -6.38 -4.00
C VAL A 66 -13.73 -7.86 -3.74
N THR A 67 -13.03 -8.53 -4.64
CA THR A 67 -12.70 -9.95 -4.46
C THR A 67 -11.20 -10.20 -4.50
N LEU A 68 -10.74 -11.14 -3.70
CA LEU A 68 -9.39 -11.69 -3.69
C LEU A 68 -9.47 -13.17 -4.01
N ASP A 69 -8.96 -13.58 -5.16
CA ASP A 69 -9.08 -14.97 -5.67
C ASP A 69 -10.56 -15.45 -5.72
N GLY A 70 -11.50 -14.54 -5.96
CA GLY A 70 -12.93 -14.82 -6.00
C GLY A 70 -13.62 -14.77 -4.64
N GLU A 71 -12.90 -14.64 -3.53
CA GLU A 71 -13.48 -14.48 -2.18
C GLU A 71 -13.84 -13.01 -1.92
N ASP A 72 -15.00 -12.76 -1.33
CA ASP A 72 -15.51 -11.41 -1.03
C ASP A 72 -14.73 -10.75 0.11
N VAL A 73 -13.85 -9.80 -0.23
CA VAL A 73 -13.04 -9.04 0.72
C VAL A 73 -13.89 -8.13 1.61
N LEU A 74 -15.02 -7.63 1.10
CA LEU A 74 -15.86 -6.70 1.86
C LEU A 74 -16.57 -7.38 3.04
N ALA A 75 -16.82 -8.69 2.93
CA ALA A 75 -17.39 -9.50 4.02
C ALA A 75 -16.35 -9.84 5.10
N MET A 76 -15.05 -9.68 4.84
CA MET A 76 -13.96 -10.01 5.77
C MET A 76 -13.73 -8.90 6.79
N SER A 77 -13.44 -9.28 8.03
CA SER A 77 -12.84 -8.39 9.03
C SER A 77 -11.42 -7.96 8.65
N VAL A 78 -10.87 -6.93 9.29
CA VAL A 78 -9.52 -6.39 9.00
C VAL A 78 -8.43 -7.46 9.10
N ASP A 79 -8.49 -8.30 10.13
CA ASP A 79 -7.52 -9.39 10.35
C ASP A 79 -7.70 -10.54 9.36
N GLU A 80 -8.93 -10.84 8.93
CA GLU A 80 -9.19 -11.82 7.87
C GLU A 80 -8.66 -11.36 6.53
N ARG A 81 -8.80 -10.07 6.16
CA ARG A 81 -8.18 -9.50 4.95
C ARG A 81 -6.67 -9.64 4.96
N ALA A 82 -6.03 -9.36 6.10
CA ALA A 82 -4.58 -9.52 6.26
C ALA A 82 -4.15 -11.00 6.13
N LYS A 83 -4.90 -11.94 6.73
CA LYS A 83 -4.68 -13.39 6.60
C LYS A 83 -4.92 -13.90 5.18
N ALA A 84 -5.89 -13.34 4.46
CA ALA A 84 -6.15 -13.66 3.06
C ALA A 84 -5.02 -13.21 2.14
N GLY A 85 -4.17 -12.28 2.60
CA GLY A 85 -2.96 -11.84 1.90
C GLY A 85 -2.97 -10.38 1.45
N LEU A 86 -3.85 -9.53 1.99
CA LEU A 86 -3.78 -8.09 1.78
C LEU A 86 -2.84 -7.43 2.79
N PHE A 87 -1.95 -6.56 2.31
CA PHE A 87 -1.05 -5.76 3.12
C PHE A 87 -1.21 -4.27 2.78
N LEU A 88 -1.24 -3.42 3.79
CA LEU A 88 -1.25 -1.97 3.62
C LEU A 88 -0.02 -1.35 4.31
N ALA A 89 0.86 -0.73 3.51
CA ALA A 89 1.82 0.24 4.02
C ALA A 89 1.12 1.61 4.10
N MET A 90 0.99 2.12 5.31
CA MET A 90 0.19 3.32 5.59
C MET A 90 0.98 4.59 5.27
N GLN A 91 0.30 5.65 4.85
CA GLN A 91 0.92 6.98 4.73
C GLN A 91 1.56 7.43 6.06
N TYR A 92 0.87 7.21 7.17
CA TYR A 92 1.34 7.52 8.52
C TYR A 92 1.30 6.27 9.42
N PRO A 93 2.42 5.52 9.52
CA PRO A 93 2.48 4.32 10.35
C PRO A 93 2.27 4.63 11.84
N VAL A 94 1.39 3.84 12.47
CA VAL A 94 1.02 3.99 13.88
C VAL A 94 2.09 3.44 14.81
N GLU A 95 2.30 4.09 15.96
CA GLU A 95 3.17 3.61 17.03
C GLU A 95 2.43 2.60 17.91
N VAL A 96 3.12 1.54 18.32
CA VAL A 96 2.57 0.52 19.23
C VAL A 96 3.51 0.39 20.44
N PRO A 97 3.32 1.23 21.48
CA PRO A 97 4.16 1.20 22.68
C PRO A 97 4.10 -0.16 23.40
N GLY A 98 5.24 -0.61 23.90
CA GLY A 98 5.34 -1.85 24.67
C GLY A 98 5.40 -3.14 23.83
N VAL A 99 5.30 -3.04 22.51
CA VAL A 99 5.39 -4.20 21.60
C VAL A 99 6.63 -4.08 20.72
N SER A 100 7.61 -4.96 20.90
CA SER A 100 8.83 -4.92 20.09
C SER A 100 8.57 -5.36 18.65
N VAL A 101 9.34 -4.77 17.71
CA VAL A 101 9.27 -5.09 16.27
C VAL A 101 9.29 -6.59 16.02
N THR A 102 10.25 -7.30 16.60
CA THR A 102 10.35 -8.76 16.35
C THR A 102 9.18 -9.56 16.90
N ASN A 103 8.60 -9.16 18.05
CA ASN A 103 7.43 -9.83 18.62
C ASN A 103 6.18 -9.54 17.80
N PHE A 104 5.99 -8.28 17.39
CA PHE A 104 4.89 -7.88 16.51
C PHE A 104 4.89 -8.71 15.22
N LEU A 105 6.02 -8.72 14.51
CA LEU A 105 6.18 -9.44 13.24
C LEU A 105 6.00 -10.95 13.40
N ARG A 106 6.54 -11.54 14.48
CA ARG A 106 6.37 -12.97 14.75
C ARG A 106 4.92 -13.32 15.03
N THR A 107 4.20 -12.49 15.77
CA THR A 107 2.79 -12.69 16.07
C THR A 107 1.94 -12.56 14.80
N ALA A 108 2.20 -11.55 13.96
CA ALA A 108 1.54 -11.38 12.67
C ALA A 108 1.78 -12.60 11.76
N LYS A 109 3.05 -13.05 11.64
CA LYS A 109 3.40 -14.24 10.85
C LYS A 109 2.72 -15.50 11.38
N THR A 110 2.64 -15.65 12.70
CA THR A 110 1.91 -16.77 13.33
C THR A 110 0.42 -16.74 12.98
N ALA A 111 -0.20 -15.56 12.96
CA ALA A 111 -1.61 -15.42 12.61
C ALA A 111 -1.89 -15.75 11.13
N ILE A 112 -0.94 -15.46 10.24
CA ILE A 112 -1.04 -15.78 8.81
C ILE A 112 -0.80 -17.26 8.55
N ASP A 113 0.26 -17.84 9.11
CA ASP A 113 0.69 -19.22 8.83
C ASP A 113 -0.04 -20.26 9.70
N GLY A 114 -0.78 -19.83 10.73
CA GLY A 114 -1.41 -20.72 11.73
C GLY A 114 -0.44 -21.34 12.74
N THR A 115 0.88 -21.21 12.53
CA THR A 115 1.94 -21.75 13.40
C THR A 115 3.07 -20.75 13.58
N ALA A 116 3.59 -20.67 14.81
CA ALA A 116 4.69 -19.76 15.11
C ALA A 116 6.00 -20.25 14.47
N PRO A 117 6.73 -19.39 13.74
CA PRO A 117 8.05 -19.76 13.21
C PRO A 117 9.01 -20.09 14.39
N PRO A 118 9.90 -21.12 14.23
CA PRO A 118 10.89 -21.44 15.25
C PRO A 118 11.80 -20.24 15.55
N LEU A 119 12.03 -19.93 16.83
CA LEU A 119 12.75 -18.71 17.25
C LEU A 119 14.12 -18.57 16.59
N ARG A 120 14.87 -19.66 16.47
CA ARG A 120 16.22 -19.63 15.88
C ARG A 120 16.20 -19.23 14.40
N THR A 121 15.23 -19.72 13.64
CA THR A 121 15.06 -19.39 12.21
C THR A 121 14.55 -17.97 12.10
N TRP A 122 13.51 -17.63 12.88
CA TRP A 122 12.90 -16.31 12.90
C TRP A 122 13.91 -15.18 13.16
N THR A 123 14.77 -15.33 14.19
CA THR A 123 15.80 -14.34 14.50
C THR A 123 16.77 -14.14 13.34
N LYS A 124 17.11 -15.21 12.60
CA LYS A 124 17.98 -15.12 11.42
C LYS A 124 17.28 -14.41 10.27
N ASP A 125 16.00 -14.74 10.02
CA ASP A 125 15.22 -14.16 8.93
C ASP A 125 15.00 -12.64 9.15
N VAL A 126 14.64 -12.26 10.39
CA VAL A 126 14.51 -10.83 10.75
C VAL A 126 15.82 -10.10 10.56
N LYS A 127 16.93 -10.65 11.03
CA LYS A 127 18.26 -10.04 10.88
C LYS A 127 18.63 -9.87 9.40
N ALA A 128 18.46 -10.91 8.60
CA ALA A 128 18.78 -10.87 7.17
C ALA A 128 17.93 -9.83 6.44
N ALA A 129 16.63 -9.73 6.73
CA ALA A 129 15.76 -8.73 6.13
C ALA A 129 16.14 -7.30 6.57
N MET A 130 16.50 -7.11 7.85
CA MET A 130 16.99 -5.82 8.36
C MET A 130 18.30 -5.39 7.70
N ASP A 131 19.24 -6.32 7.52
CA ASP A 131 20.53 -6.06 6.84
C ASP A 131 20.30 -5.58 5.40
N LEU A 132 19.37 -6.20 4.66
CA LEU A 132 19.00 -5.80 3.30
C LEU A 132 18.38 -4.38 3.23
N LEU A 133 17.69 -3.98 4.29
CA LEU A 133 17.06 -2.66 4.42
C LEU A 133 17.98 -1.62 5.10
N ARG A 134 19.23 -1.98 5.39
CA ARG A 134 20.21 -1.12 6.10
C ARG A 134 19.63 -0.57 7.40
N MET A 135 18.90 -1.42 8.13
CA MET A 135 18.36 -1.10 9.45
C MET A 135 19.32 -1.56 10.54
N ASP A 136 19.48 -0.74 11.58
CA ASP A 136 20.25 -1.14 12.76
C ASP A 136 19.58 -2.35 13.43
N PRO A 137 20.33 -3.43 13.78
CA PRO A 137 19.79 -4.58 14.47
C PRO A 137 19.07 -4.27 15.80
N GLU A 138 19.39 -3.17 16.45
CA GLU A 138 18.71 -2.72 17.68
C GLU A 138 17.22 -2.45 17.47
N PHE A 139 16.79 -2.10 16.25
CA PHE A 139 15.37 -1.90 15.92
C PHE A 139 14.51 -3.16 16.19
N ALA A 140 15.10 -4.36 16.11
CA ALA A 140 14.38 -5.60 16.40
C ALA A 140 13.77 -5.63 17.82
N THR A 141 14.42 -4.98 18.78
CA THR A 141 13.98 -4.92 20.19
C THR A 141 13.24 -3.65 20.57
N ARG A 142 13.28 -2.62 19.73
CA ARG A 142 12.54 -1.37 19.94
C ARG A 142 11.05 -1.58 19.71
N ASN A 143 10.23 -0.75 20.35
CA ASN A 143 8.78 -0.76 20.13
C ASN A 143 8.44 -0.32 18.70
N VAL A 144 7.37 -0.91 18.15
CA VAL A 144 6.91 -0.65 16.77
C VAL A 144 6.70 0.84 16.55
N ASN A 145 7.49 1.42 15.64
CA ASN A 145 7.44 2.81 15.18
C ASN A 145 7.68 3.89 16.25
N GLU A 146 7.85 3.52 17.53
CA GLU A 146 8.04 4.49 18.63
C GLU A 146 9.39 5.20 18.50
N GLY A 147 9.32 6.52 18.29
CA GLY A 147 10.51 7.36 18.10
C GLY A 147 11.30 7.05 16.82
N PHE A 148 10.71 6.38 15.84
CA PHE A 148 11.32 6.19 14.53
C PHE A 148 11.21 7.45 13.70
N SER A 149 12.27 7.79 12.98
CA SER A 149 12.22 8.79 11.90
C SER A 149 11.29 8.33 10.77
N GLY A 150 10.89 9.24 9.88
CA GLY A 150 10.05 8.90 8.72
C GLY A 150 10.66 7.80 7.86
N GLY A 151 11.95 7.88 7.57
CA GLY A 151 12.68 6.87 6.79
C GLY A 151 12.74 5.50 7.47
N GLU A 152 12.92 5.48 8.79
CA GLU A 152 12.93 4.24 9.58
C GLU A 152 11.55 3.59 9.62
N LYS A 153 10.47 4.37 9.77
CA LYS A 153 9.08 3.88 9.68
C LYS A 153 8.81 3.23 8.32
N LYS A 154 9.25 3.85 7.23
CA LYS A 154 9.06 3.29 5.88
C LYS A 154 9.91 2.02 5.64
N ARG A 155 11.15 1.98 6.10
CA ARG A 155 11.95 0.74 6.07
C ARG A 155 11.30 -0.37 6.89
N HIS A 156 10.70 -0.04 8.04
CA HIS A 156 9.98 -1.00 8.87
C HIS A 156 8.73 -1.55 8.15
N GLU A 157 8.02 -0.75 7.37
CA GLU A 157 6.91 -1.25 6.54
C GLU A 157 7.41 -2.24 5.46
N ILE A 158 8.55 -1.96 4.83
CA ILE A 158 9.14 -2.91 3.87
C ILE A 158 9.68 -4.17 4.57
N LEU A 159 10.19 -4.06 5.80
CA LEU A 159 10.55 -5.22 6.61
C LEU A 159 9.33 -6.13 6.87
N GLN A 160 8.17 -5.54 7.17
CA GLN A 160 6.91 -6.28 7.29
C GLN A 160 6.57 -6.98 5.98
N LEU A 161 6.63 -6.27 4.86
CA LEU A 161 6.33 -6.79 3.53
C LEU A 161 7.22 -8.00 3.17
N GLU A 162 8.53 -7.92 3.43
CA GLU A 162 9.49 -9.00 3.16
C GLU A 162 9.24 -10.26 4.03
N LEU A 163 8.89 -10.07 5.31
CA LEU A 163 8.72 -11.19 6.25
C LEU A 163 7.32 -11.81 6.19
N LEU A 164 6.28 -11.01 5.97
CA LEU A 164 4.90 -11.50 5.94
C LEU A 164 4.51 -12.10 4.59
N LYS A 165 5.13 -11.65 3.49
CA LYS A 165 4.92 -12.13 2.12
C LYS A 165 3.43 -12.18 1.74
N PRO A 166 2.75 -11.03 1.67
CA PRO A 166 1.35 -10.97 1.26
C PRO A 166 1.17 -11.36 -0.20
N LYS A 167 -0.07 -11.62 -0.62
CA LYS A 167 -0.42 -11.78 -2.03
C LYS A 167 -0.48 -10.44 -2.76
N PHE A 168 -0.99 -9.39 -2.09
CA PHE A 168 -1.10 -8.03 -2.60
C PHE A 168 -0.61 -7.02 -1.57
N ALA A 169 0.25 -6.12 -2.01
CA ALA A 169 0.78 -5.02 -1.22
C ALA A 169 0.22 -3.69 -1.74
N ILE A 170 -0.49 -2.97 -0.89
CA ILE A 170 -0.95 -1.61 -1.13
C ILE A 170 0.03 -0.67 -0.44
N LEU A 171 0.71 0.18 -1.21
CA LEU A 171 1.77 1.07 -0.73
C LEU A 171 1.27 2.52 -0.88
N ASP A 172 0.76 3.09 0.23
CA ASP A 172 0.18 4.44 0.23
C ASP A 172 1.24 5.49 0.57
N GLU A 173 1.65 6.26 -0.46
CA GLU A 173 2.66 7.32 -0.37
C GLU A 173 3.95 6.91 0.38
N THR A 174 4.44 5.70 0.08
CA THR A 174 5.63 5.13 0.74
C THR A 174 6.90 5.94 0.46
N ASP A 175 6.89 6.81 -0.53
CA ASP A 175 7.99 7.72 -0.91
C ASP A 175 7.92 9.09 -0.21
N SER A 176 6.84 9.39 0.50
CA SER A 176 6.65 10.70 1.13
C SER A 176 7.66 10.94 2.26
N GLY A 177 8.33 12.10 2.23
CA GLY A 177 9.31 12.50 3.24
C GLY A 177 10.63 11.73 3.23
N LEU A 178 10.89 10.90 2.21
CA LEU A 178 12.16 10.17 2.07
C LEU A 178 13.20 11.01 1.33
N ASP A 179 14.43 10.96 1.81
CA ASP A 179 15.60 11.35 1.04
C ASP A 179 15.92 10.32 -0.06
N VAL A 180 16.88 10.64 -0.94
CA VAL A 180 17.20 9.79 -2.10
C VAL A 180 17.73 8.41 -1.69
N ASP A 181 18.49 8.34 -0.60
CA ASP A 181 19.07 7.07 -0.15
C ASP A 181 18.04 6.17 0.50
N ALA A 182 17.16 6.72 1.35
CA ALA A 182 16.03 6.00 1.93
C ALA A 182 15.05 5.52 0.85
N LEU A 183 14.72 6.37 -0.13
CA LEU A 183 13.88 6.02 -1.26
C LEU A 183 14.44 4.84 -2.05
N ARG A 184 15.75 4.85 -2.31
CA ARG A 184 16.44 3.74 -3.01
C ARG A 184 16.28 2.43 -2.24
N VAL A 185 16.59 2.43 -0.92
CA VAL A 185 16.53 1.23 -0.09
C VAL A 185 15.10 0.66 -0.01
N VAL A 186 14.10 1.54 0.18
CA VAL A 186 12.68 1.17 0.18
C VAL A 186 12.28 0.55 -1.16
N SER A 187 12.64 1.20 -2.27
CA SER A 187 12.32 0.72 -3.63
C SER A 187 13.02 -0.60 -3.96
N GLU A 188 14.28 -0.79 -3.54
CA GLU A 188 14.99 -2.07 -3.66
C GLU A 188 14.27 -3.18 -2.89
N GLY A 189 13.73 -2.88 -1.70
CA GLY A 189 12.93 -3.81 -0.92
C GLY A 189 11.64 -4.23 -1.64
N VAL A 190 10.87 -3.27 -2.15
CA VAL A 190 9.67 -3.55 -2.96
C VAL A 190 10.02 -4.41 -4.17
N ASN A 191 11.08 -4.06 -4.89
CA ASN A 191 11.52 -4.82 -6.08
C ASN A 191 11.95 -6.25 -5.74
N ARG A 192 12.59 -6.50 -4.59
CA ARG A 192 12.91 -7.86 -4.15
C ARG A 192 11.66 -8.69 -3.93
N VAL A 193 10.65 -8.12 -3.25
CA VAL A 193 9.40 -8.84 -2.97
C VAL A 193 8.64 -9.16 -4.26
N ARG A 194 8.56 -8.21 -5.20
CA ARG A 194 7.88 -8.43 -6.49
C ARG A 194 8.64 -9.35 -7.46
N SER A 195 9.97 -9.44 -7.34
CA SER A 195 10.80 -10.22 -8.27
C SER A 195 10.48 -11.72 -8.29
N GLY A 196 9.83 -12.24 -7.23
CA GLY A 196 9.32 -13.61 -7.18
C GLY A 196 8.09 -13.85 -8.06
N GLY A 197 7.48 -12.80 -8.61
CA GLY A 197 6.28 -12.89 -9.48
C GLY A 197 5.00 -13.31 -8.76
N GLU A 198 5.03 -13.38 -7.42
CA GLU A 198 3.90 -13.85 -6.62
C GLU A 198 3.09 -12.71 -5.98
N VAL A 199 3.72 -11.54 -5.77
CA VAL A 199 3.10 -10.40 -5.09
C VAL A 199 2.64 -9.35 -6.10
N GLY A 200 1.33 -9.05 -6.11
CA GLY A 200 0.79 -7.89 -6.82
C GLY A 200 1.00 -6.62 -6.00
N VAL A 201 1.36 -5.51 -6.64
CA VAL A 201 1.65 -4.24 -5.96
C VAL A 201 0.74 -3.14 -6.47
N LEU A 202 0.02 -2.48 -5.57
CA LEU A 202 -0.70 -1.23 -5.80
C LEU A 202 0.07 -0.08 -5.15
N LEU A 203 0.80 0.68 -5.97
CA LEU A 203 1.60 1.82 -5.52
C LEU A 203 0.80 3.12 -5.70
N ILE A 204 0.47 3.77 -4.60
CA ILE A 204 -0.18 5.08 -4.60
C ILE A 204 0.90 6.14 -4.38
N THR A 205 1.04 7.04 -5.32
CA THR A 205 1.99 8.15 -5.24
C THR A 205 1.53 9.36 -6.05
N HIS A 206 1.95 10.52 -5.67
CA HIS A 206 1.81 11.75 -6.46
C HIS A 206 3.15 12.22 -7.04
N TYR A 207 4.25 11.48 -6.81
CA TYR A 207 5.58 11.79 -7.32
C TYR A 207 6.07 10.71 -8.29
N THR A 208 6.56 11.12 -9.44
CA THR A 208 7.16 10.21 -10.43
C THR A 208 8.53 9.67 -10.00
N ARG A 209 9.19 10.31 -9.01
CA ARG A 209 10.54 9.91 -8.56
C ARG A 209 10.64 8.45 -8.10
N ILE A 210 9.60 7.89 -7.44
CA ILE A 210 9.60 6.49 -7.01
C ILE A 210 9.47 5.55 -8.21
N LEU A 211 8.75 5.97 -9.27
CA LEU A 211 8.53 5.17 -10.47
C LEU A 211 9.82 4.98 -11.30
N ARG A 212 10.85 5.80 -11.06
CA ARG A 212 12.20 5.61 -11.62
C ARG A 212 12.92 4.40 -11.01
N TYR A 213 12.52 3.96 -9.82
CA TYR A 213 13.09 2.80 -9.11
C TYR A 213 12.16 1.59 -9.17
N ILE A 214 10.84 1.80 -9.16
CA ILE A 214 9.81 0.77 -9.24
C ILE A 214 9.01 1.03 -10.51
N THR A 215 9.43 0.41 -11.62
CA THR A 215 8.70 0.56 -12.89
C THR A 215 7.35 -0.15 -12.79
N PRO A 216 6.23 0.56 -12.94
CA PRO A 216 4.91 -0.06 -12.96
C PRO A 216 4.63 -0.72 -14.31
N ASP A 217 3.77 -1.75 -14.29
CA ASP A 217 3.24 -2.36 -15.51
C ASP A 217 2.07 -1.52 -16.05
N PHE A 218 1.29 -0.93 -15.11
CA PHE A 218 0.13 -0.08 -15.42
C PHE A 218 0.16 1.19 -14.56
N VAL A 219 -0.28 2.30 -15.16
CA VAL A 219 -0.47 3.59 -14.49
C VAL A 219 -1.93 4.00 -14.62
N HIS A 220 -2.56 4.36 -13.50
CA HIS A 220 -3.94 4.81 -13.43
C HIS A 220 -3.99 6.26 -12.96
N VAL A 221 -4.64 7.11 -13.74
CA VAL A 221 -4.93 8.50 -13.36
C VAL A 221 -6.20 8.53 -12.53
N PHE A 222 -6.08 8.93 -11.27
CA PHE A 222 -7.18 8.91 -10.31
C PHE A 222 -7.66 10.34 -10.00
N VAL A 223 -8.89 10.65 -10.41
CA VAL A 223 -9.48 11.98 -10.26
C VAL A 223 -10.93 11.84 -9.82
N ASP A 224 -11.35 12.67 -8.87
CA ASP A 224 -12.73 12.76 -8.37
C ASP A 224 -13.35 11.38 -8.02
N GLY A 225 -12.54 10.51 -7.36
CA GLY A 225 -12.97 9.20 -6.89
C GLY A 225 -13.10 8.14 -7.97
N LYS A 226 -12.49 8.32 -9.15
CA LYS A 226 -12.55 7.40 -10.30
C LYS A 226 -11.20 7.24 -10.97
N VAL A 227 -11.03 6.14 -11.69
CA VAL A 227 -9.97 5.98 -12.69
C VAL A 227 -10.39 6.73 -13.95
N ALA A 228 -9.71 7.83 -14.27
CA ALA A 228 -10.00 8.69 -15.42
C ALA A 228 -9.30 8.21 -16.71
N GLU A 229 -8.07 7.68 -16.58
CA GLU A 229 -7.27 7.12 -17.67
C GLU A 229 -6.39 5.99 -17.15
N GLN A 230 -6.12 5.01 -17.99
CA GLN A 230 -5.16 3.94 -17.73
C GLN A 230 -4.18 3.85 -18.90
N GLY A 231 -2.91 3.59 -18.59
CA GLY A 231 -1.85 3.41 -19.60
C GLY A 231 -0.65 2.66 -19.04
N GLY A 232 0.42 2.59 -19.82
CA GLY A 232 1.71 2.08 -19.40
C GLY A 232 2.55 3.11 -18.64
N PRO A 233 3.85 2.81 -18.40
CA PRO A 233 4.78 3.70 -17.69
C PRO A 233 4.89 5.11 -18.30
N GLU A 234 4.73 5.24 -19.62
CA GLU A 234 4.76 6.50 -20.36
C GLU A 234 3.68 7.50 -19.91
N LEU A 235 2.58 6.98 -19.35
CA LEU A 235 1.54 7.84 -18.80
C LEU A 235 2.04 8.65 -17.59
N ALA A 236 2.90 8.06 -16.76
CA ALA A 236 3.49 8.75 -15.63
C ALA A 236 4.41 9.91 -16.06
N GLU A 237 5.22 9.71 -17.11
CA GLU A 237 6.10 10.75 -17.67
C GLU A 237 5.26 11.91 -18.26
N ARG A 238 4.17 11.56 -18.92
CA ARG A 238 3.24 12.55 -19.46
C ARG A 238 2.57 13.38 -18.35
N LEU A 239 2.17 12.75 -17.25
CA LEU A 239 1.60 13.44 -16.08
C LEU A 239 2.63 14.37 -15.40
N GLU A 240 3.91 13.99 -15.38
CA GLU A 240 4.97 14.87 -14.86
C GLU A 240 5.12 16.16 -15.67
N SER A 241 4.95 16.07 -17.00
CA SER A 241 5.11 17.21 -17.91
C SER A 241 3.85 18.04 -18.09
N GLU A 242 2.67 17.42 -18.15
CA GLU A 242 1.40 18.07 -18.50
C GLU A 242 0.51 18.36 -17.28
N GLY A 243 0.79 17.73 -16.13
CA GLY A 243 -0.07 17.83 -14.93
C GLY A 243 -1.41 17.10 -15.10
N TYR A 244 -2.37 17.44 -14.21
CA TYR A 244 -3.69 16.81 -14.15
C TYR A 244 -4.81 17.68 -14.73
N ASP A 245 -4.52 18.88 -15.26
CA ASP A 245 -5.53 19.88 -15.64
C ASP A 245 -6.56 19.36 -16.63
N ARG A 246 -6.14 18.52 -17.60
CA ARG A 246 -7.04 17.94 -18.60
C ARG A 246 -8.10 16.99 -18.04
N PHE A 247 -7.89 16.48 -16.82
CA PHE A 247 -8.81 15.56 -16.13
C PHE A 247 -9.73 16.26 -15.14
N LEU A 248 -9.44 17.53 -14.83
CA LEU A 248 -10.24 18.32 -13.89
C LEU A 248 -11.45 18.95 -14.59
N PRO A 249 -12.61 19.07 -13.90
CA PRO A 249 -13.74 19.83 -14.44
C PRO A 249 -13.32 21.25 -14.78
N THR A 250 -13.73 21.74 -15.94
CA THR A 250 -13.48 23.12 -16.38
C THR A 250 -13.96 24.11 -15.32
N GLY A 251 -13.03 24.79 -14.65
CA GLY A 251 -13.32 25.79 -13.61
C GLY A 251 -12.67 25.56 -12.23
N THR A 252 -11.96 24.45 -12.02
CA THR A 252 -11.24 24.20 -10.76
C THR A 252 -9.79 24.65 -10.90
N VAL A 253 -9.48 25.84 -10.39
CA VAL A 253 -8.09 26.30 -10.27
C VAL A 253 -7.47 25.57 -9.08
N THR A 254 -6.47 24.76 -9.31
CA THR A 254 -5.63 24.16 -8.26
C THR A 254 -4.84 25.26 -7.55
N ALA A 255 -5.13 25.49 -6.26
CA ALA A 255 -4.34 26.38 -5.40
C ALA A 255 -3.12 25.65 -4.85
#